data_1cd2b9809664be6fe4477a5ff91dea13
#
_entry.id   1cd2b9809664be6fe4477a5ff91dea13
#
_cell.length_a   1.000
_cell.length_b   1.000
_cell.length_c   1.000
_cell.angle_alpha   90.00
_cell.angle_beta   90.00
_cell.angle_gamma   90.00
#
_symmetry.space_group_name_H-M   'P 1'
#
loop_
_entity.id
_entity.type
_entity.pdbx_description
1 polymer ?
#
loop_
_entity_poly.entity_id
_entity_poly.type
_entity_poly.pdbx_seq_one_letter_code
_entity_poly.pdbx_strand_id
1 'polypeptide(L)'
;MTTTPFAAMPDADGFFGPYGGQLVPPHLKKAMDDISAAYDQIVQRQDFQDELQQLFQDYVGRPSPVFHAKRLSAQLGGAQIHLKREDLNHTGAHKINHCLGEALLAKFMGKTKVIAETGAGQHGVALATACALVGIPCEIHMGQVDIEKEHPNVTKMRILGCKLVPVTRGQATLKDAVDSAFEEYLKDPSNFLYAIGSVVGPHPFPKMVRDFQSIVGREAREQFQQKHGKLPDYVAACVGGGSNAMGIFTAFLGDASVKLVGVEPAGEGIDKPGKHAATLSVGKPGEIHGMKCYVLENADGTPAAVHSIASGLDYPGVGPQHSYLKDIGRVDYQAVDDAETLKAFMTLSRVEGIIPALESSHAVAWAMRTAPTLGKEVNILVNLSGRGDKDADYVAKKLGL
;
A
#
# COMPACT_ATOMS: atom_id res chain seq x y z
N MET A 1 8.90 0.66 -30.39
CA MET A 1 8.03 0.65 -29.20
C MET A 1 8.00 2.08 -28.68
N THR A 2 6.92 2.79 -28.87
CA THR A 2 6.74 4.14 -28.32
C THR A 2 6.55 3.98 -26.81
N THR A 3 7.55 4.35 -26.03
CA THR A 3 7.43 4.42 -24.57
C THR A 3 6.34 5.45 -24.25
N THR A 4 5.21 4.98 -23.77
CA THR A 4 4.12 5.84 -23.29
C THR A 4 4.65 6.65 -22.11
N PRO A 5 4.49 8.00 -22.08
CA PRO A 5 5.02 8.85 -20.98
C PRO A 5 4.56 8.42 -19.60
N PHE A 6 3.44 7.69 -19.49
CA PHE A 6 2.83 7.23 -18.25
C PHE A 6 3.44 5.94 -17.67
N ALA A 7 4.25 5.21 -18.44
CA ALA A 7 4.95 4.01 -17.97
C ALA A 7 6.29 4.33 -17.29
N ALA A 8 6.50 5.59 -16.90
CA ALA A 8 7.79 6.04 -16.41
C ALA A 8 8.23 5.26 -15.17
N MET A 9 9.24 4.44 -15.36
CA MET A 9 10.13 3.97 -14.30
C MET A 9 10.84 5.20 -13.74
N PRO A 10 11.33 5.15 -12.49
CA PRO A 10 12.18 6.22 -12.02
C PRO A 10 13.43 6.31 -12.91
N ASP A 11 14.02 7.50 -12.98
CA ASP A 11 15.34 7.69 -13.60
C ASP A 11 16.46 6.99 -12.78
N ALA A 12 17.70 7.13 -13.24
CA ALA A 12 18.84 6.49 -12.57
C ALA A 12 19.08 6.99 -11.13
N ASP A 13 18.62 8.20 -10.82
CA ASP A 13 18.71 8.80 -9.48
C ASP A 13 17.47 8.53 -8.62
N GLY A 14 16.51 7.76 -9.15
CA GLY A 14 15.30 7.33 -8.45
C GLY A 14 14.15 8.34 -8.48
N PHE A 15 14.18 9.30 -9.42
CA PHE A 15 13.11 10.30 -9.55
C PHE A 15 12.03 9.89 -10.54
N PHE A 16 10.78 10.14 -10.18
CA PHE A 16 9.59 10.15 -11.02
C PHE A 16 9.25 11.62 -11.33
N GLY A 17 9.79 12.16 -12.42
CA GLY A 17 9.76 13.62 -12.65
C GLY A 17 10.47 14.36 -11.53
N PRO A 18 9.83 15.31 -10.83
CA PRO A 18 10.47 16.05 -9.73
C PRO A 18 10.43 15.32 -8.37
N TYR A 19 9.81 14.12 -8.28
CA TYR A 19 9.54 13.41 -7.03
C TYR A 19 10.37 12.13 -6.89
N GLY A 20 10.75 11.78 -5.68
CA GLY A 20 11.57 10.59 -5.36
C GLY A 20 12.96 10.96 -4.93
N GLY A 21 13.94 10.25 -5.45
CA GLY A 21 15.36 10.45 -5.17
C GLY A 21 15.84 9.70 -3.93
N GLN A 22 17.08 9.97 -3.53
CA GLN A 22 17.75 9.45 -2.34
C GLN A 22 18.20 10.61 -1.45
N LEU A 23 17.25 11.23 -0.75
CA LEU A 23 17.52 12.37 0.13
C LEU A 23 17.98 11.87 1.52
N VAL A 24 19.09 11.16 1.52
CA VAL A 24 19.67 10.51 2.70
C VAL A 24 21.08 11.04 2.96
N PRO A 25 21.58 10.97 4.22
CA PRO A 25 22.98 11.30 4.51
C PRO A 25 23.97 10.49 3.65
N PRO A 26 25.15 11.04 3.29
CA PRO A 26 26.08 10.39 2.37
C PRO A 26 26.53 8.98 2.74
N HIS A 27 26.61 8.66 4.04
CA HIS A 27 26.96 7.33 4.53
C HIS A 27 25.88 6.29 4.26
N LEU A 28 24.62 6.71 4.04
CA LEU A 28 23.49 5.83 3.68
C LEU A 28 23.38 5.63 2.18
N LYS A 29 23.83 6.59 1.39
CA LYS A 29 23.72 6.53 -0.06
C LYS A 29 24.31 5.23 -0.62
N LYS A 30 25.51 4.87 -0.16
CA LYS A 30 26.15 3.62 -0.60
C LYS A 30 25.30 2.39 -0.30
N ALA A 31 24.69 2.30 0.87
CA ALA A 31 23.84 1.17 1.24
C ALA A 31 22.58 1.09 0.35
N MET A 32 21.99 2.23 0.00
CA MET A 32 20.85 2.29 -0.93
C MET A 32 21.26 1.90 -2.35
N ASP A 33 22.42 2.38 -2.81
CA ASP A 33 22.96 2.04 -4.14
C ASP A 33 23.29 0.52 -4.22
N ASP A 34 23.86 -0.05 -3.17
CA ASP A 34 24.15 -1.50 -3.08
C ASP A 34 22.85 -2.33 -3.15
N ILE A 35 21.77 -1.91 -2.46
CA ILE A 35 20.45 -2.55 -2.54
C ILE A 35 19.89 -2.42 -3.97
N SER A 36 19.95 -1.23 -4.57
CA SER A 36 19.46 -0.99 -5.93
C SER A 36 20.14 -1.88 -6.95
N ALA A 37 21.48 -1.94 -6.91
CA ALA A 37 22.26 -2.76 -7.81
C ALA A 37 21.98 -4.27 -7.64
N ALA A 38 21.88 -4.72 -6.39
CA ALA A 38 21.55 -6.12 -6.10
C ALA A 38 20.12 -6.46 -6.56
N TYR A 39 19.16 -5.59 -6.30
CA TYR A 39 17.78 -5.75 -6.74
C TYR A 39 17.70 -5.89 -8.26
N ASP A 40 18.28 -4.96 -9.03
CA ASP A 40 18.22 -4.97 -10.48
C ASP A 40 18.86 -6.24 -11.11
N GLN A 41 19.87 -6.81 -10.45
CA GLN A 41 20.48 -8.07 -10.87
C GLN A 41 19.66 -9.29 -10.48
N ILE A 42 19.22 -9.36 -9.23
CA ILE A 42 18.55 -10.56 -8.68
C ILE A 42 17.16 -10.76 -9.27
N VAL A 43 16.36 -9.68 -9.46
CA VAL A 43 15.01 -9.81 -10.03
C VAL A 43 14.99 -10.31 -11.48
N GLN A 44 16.12 -10.22 -12.20
CA GLN A 44 16.26 -10.77 -13.55
C GLN A 44 16.65 -12.24 -13.56
N ARG A 45 17.06 -12.82 -12.43
CA ARG A 45 17.46 -14.22 -12.33
C ARG A 45 16.24 -15.13 -12.44
N GLN A 46 16.36 -16.17 -13.27
CA GLN A 46 15.26 -17.11 -13.48
C GLN A 46 14.90 -17.87 -12.20
N ASP A 47 15.89 -18.29 -11.40
CA ASP A 47 15.66 -18.98 -10.13
C ASP A 47 14.90 -18.13 -9.10
N PHE A 48 15.18 -16.81 -9.04
CA PHE A 48 14.43 -15.89 -8.20
C PHE A 48 12.96 -15.74 -8.67
N GLN A 49 12.78 -15.57 -9.99
CA GLN A 49 11.45 -15.41 -10.57
C GLN A 49 10.60 -16.68 -10.39
N ASP A 50 11.19 -17.85 -10.61
CA ASP A 50 10.51 -19.14 -10.45
C ASP A 50 10.10 -19.38 -9.00
N GLU A 51 11.02 -19.14 -8.02
CA GLU A 51 10.72 -19.29 -6.59
C GLU A 51 9.62 -18.30 -6.16
N LEU A 52 9.71 -17.03 -6.57
CA LEU A 52 8.68 -16.03 -6.24
C LEU A 52 7.32 -16.38 -6.86
N GLN A 53 7.30 -16.82 -8.11
CA GLN A 53 6.07 -17.23 -8.80
C GLN A 53 5.43 -18.45 -8.13
N GLN A 54 6.23 -19.44 -7.75
CA GLN A 54 5.76 -20.60 -7.01
C GLN A 54 5.15 -20.20 -5.66
N LEU A 55 5.81 -19.30 -4.91
CA LEU A 55 5.29 -18.80 -3.65
C LEU A 55 3.98 -18.03 -3.83
N PHE A 56 3.85 -17.27 -4.89
CA PHE A 56 2.58 -16.60 -5.21
C PHE A 56 1.45 -17.59 -5.45
N GLN A 57 1.69 -18.68 -6.16
CA GLN A 57 0.68 -19.69 -6.45
C GLN A 57 0.35 -20.55 -5.24
N ASP A 58 1.37 -21.19 -4.65
CA ASP A 58 1.18 -22.27 -3.69
C ASP A 58 0.98 -21.76 -2.26
N TYR A 59 1.50 -20.58 -1.94
CA TYR A 59 1.47 -20.02 -0.58
C TYR A 59 0.52 -18.84 -0.43
N VAL A 60 0.55 -17.87 -1.34
CA VAL A 60 -0.37 -16.71 -1.28
C VAL A 60 -1.75 -17.06 -1.78
N GLY A 61 -1.88 -18.01 -2.69
CA GLY A 61 -3.14 -18.41 -3.33
C GLY A 61 -3.50 -17.52 -4.52
N ARG A 62 -2.48 -17.01 -5.25
CA ARG A 62 -2.69 -16.21 -6.45
C ARG A 62 -2.96 -17.08 -7.69
N PRO A 63 -3.68 -16.56 -8.72
CA PRO A 63 -4.19 -15.18 -8.82
C PRO A 63 -5.42 -14.94 -7.92
N SER A 64 -5.45 -13.77 -7.24
CA SER A 64 -6.66 -13.35 -6.53
C SER A 64 -7.78 -13.05 -7.54
N PRO A 65 -9.06 -13.42 -7.27
CA PRO A 65 -10.12 -13.29 -8.26
C PRO A 65 -10.61 -11.85 -8.44
N VAL A 66 -11.17 -11.58 -9.63
CA VAL A 66 -12.03 -10.42 -9.88
C VAL A 66 -13.48 -10.86 -9.68
N PHE A 67 -14.13 -10.32 -8.65
CA PHE A 67 -15.50 -10.61 -8.26
C PHE A 67 -16.46 -9.50 -8.70
N HIS A 68 -17.56 -9.81 -9.35
CA HIS A 68 -18.61 -8.85 -9.67
C HIS A 68 -19.57 -8.72 -8.48
N ALA A 69 -19.60 -7.56 -7.83
CA ALA A 69 -20.51 -7.23 -6.73
C ALA A 69 -21.91 -6.93 -7.28
N LYS A 70 -22.63 -7.97 -7.71
CA LYS A 70 -23.89 -7.85 -8.48
C LYS A 70 -25.00 -7.22 -7.66
N ARG A 71 -25.14 -7.62 -6.37
CA ARG A 71 -26.20 -7.10 -5.52
C ARG A 71 -25.95 -5.64 -5.17
N LEU A 72 -24.71 -5.28 -4.91
CA LEU A 72 -24.31 -3.88 -4.67
C LEU A 72 -24.56 -3.03 -5.92
N SER A 73 -24.13 -3.49 -7.10
CA SER A 73 -24.37 -2.81 -8.37
C SER A 73 -25.87 -2.61 -8.66
N ALA A 74 -26.67 -3.65 -8.44
CA ALA A 74 -28.13 -3.57 -8.61
C ALA A 74 -28.78 -2.58 -7.63
N GLN A 75 -28.34 -2.57 -6.37
CA GLN A 75 -28.85 -1.65 -5.34
C GLN A 75 -28.53 -0.19 -5.66
N LEU A 76 -27.35 0.09 -6.21
CA LEU A 76 -26.92 1.44 -6.58
C LEU A 76 -27.53 1.92 -7.89
N GLY A 77 -27.86 1.02 -8.83
CA GLY A 77 -28.63 1.32 -10.03
C GLY A 77 -27.84 1.94 -11.20
N GLY A 78 -26.52 2.11 -11.07
CA GLY A 78 -25.62 2.69 -12.08
C GLY A 78 -24.52 1.72 -12.54
N ALA A 79 -23.28 2.19 -12.56
CA ALA A 79 -22.13 1.41 -12.99
C ALA A 79 -21.98 0.07 -12.26
N GLN A 80 -21.38 -0.91 -12.94
CA GLN A 80 -21.09 -2.24 -12.40
C GLN A 80 -19.82 -2.22 -11.57
N ILE A 81 -19.89 -2.67 -10.32
CA ILE A 81 -18.77 -2.69 -9.39
C ILE A 81 -18.14 -4.08 -9.38
N HIS A 82 -16.85 -4.12 -9.65
CA HIS A 82 -16.01 -5.31 -9.60
C HIS A 82 -14.93 -5.12 -8.53
N LEU A 83 -14.60 -6.18 -7.81
CA LEU A 83 -13.62 -6.18 -6.72
C LEU A 83 -12.44 -7.07 -7.10
N LYS A 84 -11.22 -6.56 -7.14
CA LYS A 84 -9.99 -7.35 -7.15
C LYS A 84 -9.73 -7.77 -5.70
N ARG A 85 -9.88 -9.07 -5.41
CA ARG A 85 -10.00 -9.65 -4.07
C ARG A 85 -8.65 -9.94 -3.42
N GLU A 86 -7.85 -8.88 -3.15
CA GLU A 86 -6.57 -9.01 -2.41
C GLU A 86 -6.78 -9.36 -0.92
N ASP A 87 -7.99 -9.22 -0.42
CA ASP A 87 -8.44 -9.67 0.89
C ASP A 87 -8.43 -11.20 1.06
N LEU A 88 -8.41 -11.95 -0.04
CA LEU A 88 -8.33 -13.41 -0.04
C LEU A 88 -6.89 -13.96 -0.04
N ASN A 89 -5.90 -13.13 -0.21
CA ASN A 89 -4.50 -13.55 -0.12
C ASN A 89 -4.19 -14.11 1.27
N HIS A 90 -3.20 -15.01 1.35
CA HIS A 90 -2.61 -15.37 2.64
C HIS A 90 -2.20 -14.09 3.41
N THR A 91 -2.43 -14.04 4.71
CA THR A 91 -2.38 -12.85 5.59
C THR A 91 -3.56 -11.88 5.47
N GLY A 92 -4.43 -12.03 4.47
CA GLY A 92 -5.67 -11.27 4.31
C GLY A 92 -5.51 -9.86 3.71
N ALA A 93 -4.40 -9.57 3.03
CA ALA A 93 -4.17 -8.28 2.39
C ALA A 93 -3.10 -8.35 1.29
N HIS A 94 -2.99 -7.26 0.50
CA HIS A 94 -1.98 -7.09 -0.56
C HIS A 94 -0.53 -7.07 -0.06
N LYS A 95 -0.30 -6.78 1.21
CA LYS A 95 1.06 -6.60 1.78
C LYS A 95 1.97 -7.80 1.58
N ILE A 96 1.43 -9.01 1.60
CA ILE A 96 2.21 -10.23 1.41
C ILE A 96 2.94 -10.26 0.06
N ASN A 97 2.43 -9.58 -0.97
CA ASN A 97 3.03 -9.58 -2.31
C ASN A 97 4.45 -9.00 -2.30
N HIS A 98 4.64 -7.80 -1.75
CA HIS A 98 5.98 -7.22 -1.69
C HIS A 98 6.82 -7.81 -0.57
N CYS A 99 6.22 -8.16 0.57
CA CYS A 99 6.96 -8.76 1.68
C CYS A 99 7.63 -10.08 1.30
N LEU A 100 6.98 -10.93 0.48
CA LEU A 100 7.62 -12.11 -0.07
C LEU A 100 8.79 -11.77 -1.00
N GLY A 101 8.60 -10.80 -1.89
CA GLY A 101 9.67 -10.33 -2.77
C GLY A 101 10.86 -9.78 -2.00
N GLU A 102 10.61 -8.98 -0.96
CA GLU A 102 11.66 -8.40 -0.11
C GLU A 102 12.38 -9.46 0.74
N ALA A 103 11.64 -10.38 1.36
CA ALA A 103 12.25 -11.47 2.14
C ALA A 103 13.07 -12.41 1.27
N LEU A 104 12.56 -12.75 0.07
CA LEU A 104 13.29 -13.57 -0.88
C LEU A 104 14.53 -12.83 -1.41
N LEU A 105 14.42 -11.54 -1.73
CA LEU A 105 15.55 -10.70 -2.10
C LEU A 105 16.62 -10.71 -1.02
N ALA A 106 16.26 -10.54 0.25
CA ALA A 106 17.20 -10.61 1.37
C ALA A 106 17.95 -11.95 1.41
N LYS A 107 17.24 -13.07 1.21
CA LYS A 107 17.82 -14.42 1.11
C LYS A 107 18.83 -14.52 -0.05
N PHE A 108 18.45 -14.05 -1.24
CA PHE A 108 19.33 -14.09 -2.43
C PHE A 108 20.53 -13.14 -2.33
N MET A 109 20.40 -12.04 -1.55
CA MET A 109 21.53 -11.16 -1.21
C MET A 109 22.43 -11.73 -0.11
N GLY A 110 22.06 -12.84 0.54
CA GLY A 110 22.79 -13.41 1.68
C GLY A 110 22.67 -12.56 2.96
N LYS A 111 21.62 -11.76 3.08
CA LYS A 111 21.37 -10.98 4.30
C LYS A 111 21.05 -11.88 5.49
N THR A 112 21.47 -11.47 6.68
CA THR A 112 21.30 -12.23 7.92
C THR A 112 20.06 -11.82 8.73
N LYS A 113 19.48 -10.65 8.42
CA LYS A 113 18.30 -10.12 9.12
C LYS A 113 17.53 -9.15 8.20
N VAL A 114 16.20 -9.19 8.30
CA VAL A 114 15.31 -8.18 7.72
C VAL A 114 14.76 -7.29 8.83
N ILE A 115 14.78 -5.99 8.62
CA ILE A 115 14.31 -4.97 9.57
C ILE A 115 13.21 -4.17 8.90
N ALA A 116 12.15 -3.85 9.66
CA ALA A 116 11.07 -2.99 9.19
C ALA A 116 10.42 -2.22 10.34
N GLU A 117 9.58 -1.30 9.98
CA GLU A 117 8.62 -0.63 10.85
C GLU A 117 7.19 -1.09 10.54
N THR A 118 6.28 -0.85 11.47
CA THR A 118 4.85 -1.01 11.24
C THR A 118 4.04 -0.09 12.16
N GLY A 119 2.91 0.44 11.66
CA GLY A 119 1.91 1.14 12.45
C GLY A 119 0.73 0.23 12.76
N ALA A 120 -0.21 0.06 11.82
CA ALA A 120 -1.38 -0.84 11.95
C ALA A 120 -1.03 -2.34 12.10
N GLY A 121 0.24 -2.72 11.98
CA GLY A 121 0.69 -4.10 12.12
C GLY A 121 0.51 -4.98 10.88
N GLN A 122 -0.19 -4.55 9.84
CA GLN A 122 -0.44 -5.37 8.65
C GLN A 122 0.83 -5.65 7.84
N HIS A 123 1.69 -4.64 7.68
CA HIS A 123 3.02 -4.84 7.08
C HIS A 123 3.86 -5.77 7.94
N GLY A 124 3.89 -5.53 9.25
CA GLY A 124 4.63 -6.35 10.19
C GLY A 124 4.23 -7.82 10.15
N VAL A 125 2.94 -8.13 10.15
CA VAL A 125 2.45 -9.51 10.03
C VAL A 125 2.85 -10.13 8.69
N ALA A 126 2.68 -9.41 7.59
CA ALA A 126 3.03 -9.91 6.27
C ALA A 126 4.53 -10.18 6.13
N LEU A 127 5.38 -9.26 6.63
CA LEU A 127 6.83 -9.44 6.59
C LEU A 127 7.31 -10.55 7.53
N ALA A 128 6.78 -10.61 8.77
CA ALA A 128 7.09 -11.71 9.69
C ALA A 128 6.72 -13.07 9.08
N THR A 129 5.59 -13.15 8.39
CA THR A 129 5.14 -14.34 7.65
C THR A 129 6.12 -14.72 6.54
N ALA A 130 6.50 -13.75 5.70
CA ALA A 130 7.44 -13.98 4.60
C ALA A 130 8.82 -14.39 5.11
N CYS A 131 9.34 -13.73 6.14
CA CYS A 131 10.64 -14.04 6.75
C CYS A 131 10.65 -15.43 7.41
N ALA A 132 9.57 -15.80 8.09
CA ALA A 132 9.43 -17.14 8.67
C ALA A 132 9.45 -18.22 7.58
N LEU A 133 8.76 -17.98 6.45
CA LEU A 133 8.71 -18.90 5.32
C LEU A 133 10.08 -19.11 4.67
N VAL A 134 10.84 -18.03 4.42
CA VAL A 134 12.16 -18.12 3.77
C VAL A 134 13.29 -18.43 4.75
N GLY A 135 13.02 -18.50 6.05
CA GLY A 135 13.99 -18.86 7.09
C GLY A 135 14.99 -17.75 7.42
N ILE A 136 14.60 -16.47 7.33
CA ILE A 136 15.45 -15.32 7.67
C ILE A 136 14.93 -14.61 8.93
N PRO A 137 15.80 -14.24 9.90
CA PRO A 137 15.41 -13.48 11.08
C PRO A 137 14.75 -12.15 10.73
N CYS A 138 13.65 -11.82 11.44
CA CYS A 138 12.86 -10.60 11.23
C CYS A 138 12.83 -9.77 12.52
N GLU A 139 13.07 -8.47 12.39
CA GLU A 139 12.97 -7.49 13.47
C GLU A 139 12.05 -6.35 13.04
N ILE A 140 10.99 -6.09 13.82
CA ILE A 140 9.99 -5.09 13.49
C ILE A 140 9.89 -4.07 14.61
N HIS A 141 10.04 -2.81 14.28
CA HIS A 141 9.87 -1.67 15.16
C HIS A 141 8.42 -1.17 15.11
N MET A 142 7.81 -0.94 16.26
CA MET A 142 6.43 -0.49 16.35
C MET A 142 6.26 0.47 17.52
N GLY A 143 5.55 1.57 17.30
CA GLY A 143 5.26 2.53 18.37
C GLY A 143 4.48 1.89 19.50
N GLN A 144 4.79 2.25 20.76
CA GLN A 144 4.12 1.69 21.92
C GLN A 144 2.61 1.93 21.89
N VAL A 145 2.18 3.09 21.42
CA VAL A 145 0.75 3.43 21.24
C VAL A 145 0.08 2.48 20.24
N ASP A 146 0.77 2.17 19.14
CA ASP A 146 0.24 1.26 18.12
C ASP A 146 0.24 -0.20 18.63
N ILE A 147 1.24 -0.61 19.41
CA ILE A 147 1.30 -1.95 20.05
C ILE A 147 0.06 -2.20 20.93
N GLU A 148 -0.34 -1.21 21.70
CA GLU A 148 -1.50 -1.31 22.60
C GLU A 148 -2.83 -1.37 21.82
N LYS A 149 -2.91 -0.61 20.71
CA LYS A 149 -4.09 -0.54 19.87
C LYS A 149 -4.28 -1.77 18.99
N GLU A 150 -3.17 -2.30 18.44
CA GLU A 150 -3.15 -3.34 17.40
C GLU A 150 -2.72 -4.72 17.95
N HIS A 151 -3.10 -5.01 19.19
CA HIS A 151 -2.70 -6.22 19.91
C HIS A 151 -2.86 -7.55 19.12
N PRO A 152 -3.91 -7.79 18.31
CA PRO A 152 -4.02 -9.02 17.54
C PRO A 152 -2.88 -9.21 16.51
N ASN A 153 -2.42 -8.13 15.88
CA ASN A 153 -1.32 -8.17 14.92
C ASN A 153 0.03 -8.36 15.63
N VAL A 154 0.20 -7.71 16.80
CA VAL A 154 1.37 -7.91 17.67
C VAL A 154 1.52 -9.38 18.07
N THR A 155 0.42 -10.02 18.45
CA THR A 155 0.41 -11.45 18.82
C THR A 155 0.82 -12.33 17.63
N LYS A 156 0.28 -12.07 16.43
CA LYS A 156 0.66 -12.80 15.21
C LYS A 156 2.16 -12.68 14.90
N MET A 157 2.72 -11.47 14.95
CA MET A 157 4.15 -11.25 14.71
C MET A 157 5.03 -12.04 15.68
N ARG A 158 4.66 -12.09 16.97
CA ARG A 158 5.38 -12.89 17.99
C ARG A 158 5.27 -14.40 17.74
N ILE A 159 4.08 -14.90 17.37
CA ILE A 159 3.87 -16.31 17.02
C ILE A 159 4.74 -16.70 15.81
N LEU A 160 4.89 -15.80 14.84
CA LEU A 160 5.74 -16.00 13.65
C LEU A 160 7.24 -15.91 13.94
N GLY A 161 7.64 -15.70 15.19
CA GLY A 161 9.03 -15.65 15.60
C GLY A 161 9.73 -14.31 15.34
N CYS A 162 8.98 -13.27 15.00
CA CYS A 162 9.53 -11.94 14.80
C CYS A 162 9.96 -11.31 16.12
N LYS A 163 11.13 -10.67 16.14
CA LYS A 163 11.54 -9.79 17.24
C LYS A 163 10.81 -8.45 17.11
N LEU A 164 9.86 -8.19 17.99
CA LEU A 164 9.16 -6.91 18.05
C LEU A 164 9.90 -5.96 18.98
N VAL A 165 10.23 -4.76 18.49
CA VAL A 165 10.92 -3.69 19.22
C VAL A 165 9.92 -2.56 19.52
N PRO A 166 9.50 -2.40 20.79
CA PRO A 166 8.64 -1.29 21.19
C PRO A 166 9.41 0.03 21.13
N VAL A 167 8.82 1.03 20.49
CA VAL A 167 9.38 2.39 20.41
C VAL A 167 8.58 3.29 21.33
N THR A 168 9.23 3.80 22.37
CA THR A 168 8.61 4.62 23.44
C THR A 168 9.00 6.09 23.38
N ARG A 169 9.93 6.46 22.47
CA ARG A 169 10.39 7.85 22.28
C ARG A 169 9.44 8.63 21.36
N GLY A 170 9.57 9.94 21.36
CA GLY A 170 8.76 10.84 20.55
C GLY A 170 7.27 10.73 20.91
N GLN A 171 6.43 10.56 19.90
CA GLN A 171 5.00 10.30 20.07
C GLN A 171 4.67 8.80 20.19
N ALA A 172 5.69 7.95 20.12
CA ALA A 172 5.58 6.49 20.16
C ALA A 172 4.61 5.92 19.10
N THR A 173 4.65 6.48 17.89
CA THR A 173 3.81 6.12 16.73
C THR A 173 4.65 5.65 15.55
N LEU A 174 4.02 5.42 14.39
CA LEU A 174 4.66 4.95 13.16
C LEU A 174 5.90 5.78 12.77
N LYS A 175 5.85 7.12 12.88
CA LYS A 175 7.00 7.97 12.54
C LYS A 175 8.24 7.61 13.37
N ASP A 176 8.07 7.47 14.67
CA ASP A 176 9.17 7.13 15.58
C ASP A 176 9.66 5.69 15.36
N ALA A 177 8.76 4.80 14.94
CA ALA A 177 9.10 3.44 14.54
C ALA A 177 9.97 3.41 13.27
N VAL A 178 9.68 4.24 12.28
CA VAL A 178 10.52 4.42 11.08
C VAL A 178 11.93 4.84 11.47
N ASP A 179 12.06 5.90 12.27
CA ASP A 179 13.37 6.40 12.72
C ASP A 179 14.15 5.31 13.46
N SER A 180 13.48 4.57 14.35
CA SER A 180 14.09 3.49 15.14
C SER A 180 14.55 2.31 14.27
N ALA A 181 13.76 1.92 13.29
CA ALA A 181 14.10 0.83 12.37
C ALA A 181 15.28 1.22 11.46
N PHE A 182 15.30 2.46 10.98
CA PHE A 182 16.44 2.98 10.23
C PHE A 182 17.73 3.02 11.07
N GLU A 183 17.67 3.48 12.30
CA GLU A 183 18.82 3.47 13.21
C GLU A 183 19.37 2.05 13.43
N GLU A 184 18.50 1.05 13.58
CA GLU A 184 18.92 -0.35 13.70
C GLU A 184 19.56 -0.85 12.39
N TYR A 185 18.92 -0.58 11.26
CA TYR A 185 19.44 -0.94 9.93
C TYR A 185 20.85 -0.38 9.69
N LEU A 186 21.11 0.85 10.13
CA LEU A 186 22.40 1.54 9.99
C LEU A 186 23.55 0.92 10.75
N LYS A 187 23.29 0.07 11.72
CA LYS A 187 24.35 -0.59 12.49
C LYS A 187 25.13 -1.59 11.62
N ASP A 188 24.45 -2.23 10.68
CA ASP A 188 25.08 -3.20 9.77
C ASP A 188 24.32 -3.34 8.43
N PRO A 189 24.34 -2.30 7.58
CA PRO A 189 23.62 -2.32 6.32
C PRO A 189 24.16 -3.35 5.32
N SER A 190 25.40 -3.84 5.55
CA SER A 190 25.98 -4.90 4.73
C SER A 190 25.28 -6.24 4.94
N ASN A 191 24.86 -6.55 6.15
CA ASN A 191 24.22 -7.80 6.52
C ASN A 191 22.71 -7.70 6.72
N PHE A 192 22.16 -6.51 6.86
CA PHE A 192 20.72 -6.31 7.05
C PHE A 192 20.05 -5.83 5.77
N LEU A 193 18.76 -6.14 5.60
CA LEU A 193 17.90 -5.50 4.62
C LEU A 193 16.80 -4.73 5.34
N TYR A 194 16.59 -3.47 4.96
CA TYR A 194 15.43 -2.70 5.36
C TYR A 194 14.29 -2.97 4.38
N ALA A 195 13.16 -3.46 4.90
CA ALA A 195 11.97 -3.81 4.10
C ALA A 195 10.85 -2.83 4.40
N ILE A 196 10.71 -1.81 3.57
CA ILE A 196 9.74 -0.73 3.78
C ILE A 196 8.31 -1.15 3.46
N GLY A 197 7.36 -0.67 4.26
CA GLY A 197 5.95 -1.11 4.19
C GLY A 197 5.12 -0.57 3.04
N SER A 198 5.64 0.31 2.17
CA SER A 198 4.88 0.91 1.07
C SER A 198 5.80 1.43 -0.05
N VAL A 199 5.23 2.09 -1.08
CA VAL A 199 5.96 2.75 -2.17
C VAL A 199 6.52 4.12 -1.76
N VAL A 200 7.08 4.20 -0.57
CA VAL A 200 7.62 5.40 0.08
C VAL A 200 9.10 5.23 0.40
N GLY A 201 9.76 6.27 0.89
CA GLY A 201 11.17 6.24 1.25
C GLY A 201 12.12 6.51 0.10
N PRO A 202 13.44 6.50 0.36
CA PRO A 202 14.44 6.77 -0.66
C PRO A 202 14.48 5.68 -1.73
N HIS A 203 14.96 6.02 -2.92
CA HIS A 203 15.29 5.02 -3.93
C HIS A 203 16.29 3.98 -3.33
N PRO A 204 16.12 2.63 -3.55
CA PRO A 204 15.23 2.00 -4.54
C PRO A 204 13.85 1.55 -4.00
N PHE A 205 13.50 1.81 -2.76
CA PHE A 205 12.31 1.22 -2.12
C PHE A 205 11.00 1.46 -2.89
N PRO A 206 10.66 2.69 -3.35
CA PRO A 206 9.41 2.90 -4.10
C PRO A 206 9.33 2.04 -5.37
N LYS A 207 10.46 1.86 -6.08
CA LYS A 207 10.56 1.00 -7.25
C LYS A 207 10.35 -0.47 -6.89
N MET A 208 11.06 -0.97 -5.88
CA MET A 208 11.02 -2.37 -5.46
C MET A 208 9.60 -2.79 -5.03
N VAL A 209 8.99 -2.02 -4.13
CA VAL A 209 7.63 -2.31 -3.64
C VAL A 209 6.61 -2.23 -4.77
N ARG A 210 6.69 -1.22 -5.65
CA ARG A 210 5.86 -1.11 -6.85
C ARG A 210 5.95 -2.35 -7.73
N ASP A 211 7.17 -2.78 -8.04
CA ASP A 211 7.41 -3.87 -8.97
C ASP A 211 6.86 -5.20 -8.42
N PHE A 212 7.07 -5.49 -7.13
CA PHE A 212 6.47 -6.66 -6.47
C PHE A 212 4.95 -6.59 -6.38
N GLN A 213 4.39 -5.40 -6.14
CA GLN A 213 2.94 -5.21 -6.12
C GLN A 213 2.29 -5.24 -7.51
N SER A 214 3.04 -5.05 -8.58
CA SER A 214 2.51 -4.97 -9.95
C SER A 214 1.79 -6.25 -10.42
N ILE A 215 2.01 -7.38 -9.75
CA ILE A 215 1.30 -8.64 -9.98
C ILE A 215 -0.23 -8.45 -9.89
N VAL A 216 -0.71 -7.60 -8.97
CA VAL A 216 -2.13 -7.29 -8.77
C VAL A 216 -2.75 -6.71 -10.04
N GLY A 217 -2.09 -5.73 -10.63
CA GLY A 217 -2.55 -5.06 -11.85
C GLY A 217 -2.48 -5.97 -13.07
N ARG A 218 -1.40 -6.73 -13.23
CA ARG A 218 -1.26 -7.69 -14.35
C ARG A 218 -2.40 -8.72 -14.35
N GLU A 219 -2.64 -9.36 -13.21
CA GLU A 219 -3.74 -10.31 -13.07
C GLU A 219 -5.11 -9.66 -13.29
N ALA A 220 -5.35 -8.49 -12.67
CA ALA A 220 -6.61 -7.79 -12.79
C ALA A 220 -6.94 -7.42 -14.24
N ARG A 221 -5.94 -6.95 -14.99
CA ARG A 221 -6.07 -6.60 -16.41
C ARG A 221 -6.43 -7.83 -17.23
N GLU A 222 -5.69 -8.91 -17.08
CA GLU A 222 -5.92 -10.16 -17.82
C GLU A 222 -7.30 -10.76 -17.49
N GLN A 223 -7.61 -10.91 -16.21
CA GLN A 223 -8.89 -11.47 -15.74
C GLN A 223 -10.08 -10.64 -16.23
N PHE A 224 -9.96 -9.30 -16.21
CA PHE A 224 -11.04 -8.43 -16.66
C PHE A 224 -11.24 -8.52 -18.18
N GLN A 225 -10.14 -8.50 -18.93
CA GLN A 225 -10.18 -8.68 -20.40
C GLN A 225 -10.76 -10.04 -20.79
N GLN A 226 -10.35 -11.12 -20.14
CA GLN A 226 -10.88 -12.47 -20.41
C GLN A 226 -12.38 -12.58 -20.09
N LYS A 227 -12.82 -11.95 -19.00
CA LYS A 227 -14.20 -12.06 -18.53
C LYS A 227 -15.20 -11.16 -19.26
N HIS A 228 -14.76 -9.99 -19.70
CA HIS A 228 -15.62 -8.93 -20.24
C HIS A 228 -15.29 -8.52 -21.66
N GLY A 229 -14.22 -9.05 -22.28
CA GLY A 229 -13.78 -8.68 -23.64
C GLY A 229 -13.25 -7.24 -23.77
N LYS A 230 -13.19 -6.49 -22.66
CA LYS A 230 -12.71 -5.09 -22.61
C LYS A 230 -12.00 -4.81 -21.29
N LEU A 231 -11.30 -3.68 -21.21
CA LEU A 231 -10.76 -3.17 -19.94
C LEU A 231 -11.87 -2.50 -19.09
N PRO A 232 -11.67 -2.35 -17.77
CA PRO A 232 -12.57 -1.57 -16.95
C PRO A 232 -12.54 -0.08 -17.36
N ASP A 233 -13.64 0.62 -17.17
CA ASP A 233 -13.72 2.05 -17.45
C ASP A 233 -13.04 2.88 -16.34
N TYR A 234 -13.08 2.36 -15.10
CA TYR A 234 -12.42 2.94 -13.92
C TYR A 234 -11.67 1.86 -13.14
N VAL A 235 -10.50 2.23 -12.60
CA VAL A 235 -9.78 1.45 -11.59
C VAL A 235 -9.57 2.34 -10.37
N ALA A 236 -10.07 1.90 -9.22
CA ALA A 236 -10.01 2.66 -7.98
C ALA A 236 -9.27 1.88 -6.87
N ALA A 237 -8.48 2.57 -6.07
CA ALA A 237 -7.80 2.00 -4.91
C ALA A 237 -7.58 3.06 -3.83
N CYS A 238 -7.59 2.67 -2.55
CA CYS A 238 -7.27 3.58 -1.45
C CYS A 238 -5.79 3.94 -1.45
N VAL A 239 -5.46 5.14 -0.96
CA VAL A 239 -4.11 5.69 -0.93
C VAL A 239 -3.79 6.24 0.46
N GLY A 240 -2.84 5.59 1.14
CA GLY A 240 -2.04 6.14 2.23
C GLY A 240 -0.62 6.34 1.69
N GLY A 241 0.34 5.46 2.01
CA GLY A 241 1.61 5.41 1.28
C GLY A 241 1.46 5.00 -0.19
N GLY A 242 0.39 4.26 -0.54
CA GLY A 242 -0.06 4.03 -1.91
C GLY A 242 0.37 2.72 -2.56
N SER A 243 0.91 1.73 -1.83
CA SER A 243 1.43 0.50 -2.45
C SER A 243 0.36 -0.34 -3.15
N ASN A 244 -0.84 -0.48 -2.56
CA ASN A 244 -1.92 -1.23 -3.20
C ASN A 244 -2.40 -0.54 -4.49
N ALA A 245 -2.54 0.77 -4.45
CA ALA A 245 -2.96 1.56 -5.61
C ALA A 245 -1.91 1.51 -6.73
N MET A 246 -0.64 1.70 -6.39
CA MET A 246 0.43 1.58 -7.38
C MET A 246 0.49 0.19 -8.00
N GLY A 247 0.31 -0.86 -7.19
CA GLY A 247 0.28 -2.24 -7.66
C GLY A 247 -0.75 -2.47 -8.76
N ILE A 248 -2.00 -2.01 -8.55
CA ILE A 248 -3.04 -2.20 -9.56
C ILE A 248 -2.93 -1.19 -10.71
N PHE A 249 -2.53 0.06 -10.46
CA PHE A 249 -2.48 1.10 -11.49
C PHE A 249 -1.41 0.86 -12.55
N THR A 250 -0.27 0.25 -12.19
CA THR A 250 0.85 0.02 -13.12
C THR A 250 0.44 -0.65 -14.42
N ALA A 251 -0.49 -1.59 -14.38
CA ALA A 251 -0.96 -2.33 -15.55
C ALA A 251 -1.88 -1.51 -16.47
N PHE A 252 -2.39 -0.37 -15.99
CA PHE A 252 -3.33 0.48 -16.72
C PHE A 252 -2.80 1.87 -17.02
N LEU A 253 -1.57 2.21 -16.61
CA LEU A 253 -0.98 3.53 -16.81
C LEU A 253 -0.96 3.94 -18.29
N GLY A 254 -0.68 2.98 -19.19
CA GLY A 254 -0.64 3.20 -20.64
C GLY A 254 -2.00 3.30 -21.33
N ASP A 255 -3.10 2.97 -20.64
CA ASP A 255 -4.44 2.92 -21.25
C ASP A 255 -5.20 4.22 -20.97
N ALA A 256 -5.15 5.18 -21.87
CA ALA A 256 -5.83 6.48 -21.71
C ALA A 256 -7.35 6.36 -21.54
N SER A 257 -7.96 5.27 -22.02
CA SER A 257 -9.39 5.00 -21.87
C SER A 257 -9.78 4.54 -20.47
N VAL A 258 -8.82 4.07 -19.65
CA VAL A 258 -9.06 3.64 -18.27
C VAL A 258 -8.77 4.81 -17.32
N LYS A 259 -9.78 5.26 -16.61
CA LYS A 259 -9.65 6.30 -15.58
C LYS A 259 -9.13 5.69 -14.29
N LEU A 260 -8.04 6.24 -13.74
CA LEU A 260 -7.44 5.79 -12.48
C LEU A 260 -7.82 6.74 -11.36
N VAL A 261 -8.28 6.19 -10.24
CA VAL A 261 -8.74 6.99 -9.09
C VAL A 261 -8.08 6.50 -7.81
N GLY A 262 -7.28 7.38 -7.20
CA GLY A 262 -6.72 7.20 -5.86
C GLY A 262 -7.67 7.80 -4.81
N VAL A 263 -8.02 7.02 -3.79
CA VAL A 263 -8.97 7.47 -2.78
C VAL A 263 -8.27 7.65 -1.44
N GLU A 264 -8.17 8.89 -1.00
CA GLU A 264 -7.50 9.31 0.24
C GLU A 264 -8.48 9.46 1.41
N PRO A 265 -8.01 9.35 2.67
CA PRO A 265 -8.87 9.54 3.84
C PRO A 265 -9.06 11.03 4.14
N ALA A 266 -10.30 11.51 3.99
CA ALA A 266 -10.72 12.83 4.46
C ALA A 266 -10.94 12.87 5.99
N GLY A 267 -10.90 11.72 6.67
CA GLY A 267 -11.04 11.64 8.12
C GLY A 267 -12.32 12.29 8.65
N GLU A 268 -12.17 13.23 9.59
CA GLU A 268 -13.27 14.02 10.14
C GLU A 268 -13.64 15.26 9.28
N GLY A 269 -12.91 15.48 8.18
CA GLY A 269 -13.10 16.61 7.25
C GLY A 269 -11.78 17.11 6.71
N ILE A 270 -11.69 17.23 5.39
CA ILE A 270 -10.48 17.66 4.67
C ILE A 270 -10.05 19.11 5.00
N ASP A 271 -10.99 19.91 5.49
CA ASP A 271 -10.80 21.29 5.93
C ASP A 271 -10.30 21.41 7.39
N LYS A 272 -10.14 20.28 8.09
CA LYS A 272 -9.73 20.25 9.50
C LYS A 272 -8.27 19.79 9.63
N PRO A 273 -7.30 20.69 9.87
CA PRO A 273 -5.89 20.31 10.02
C PRO A 273 -5.70 19.26 11.12
N GLY A 274 -4.88 18.24 10.82
CA GLY A 274 -4.61 17.14 11.74
C GLY A 274 -5.75 16.11 11.88
N LYS A 275 -6.84 16.26 11.13
CA LYS A 275 -8.03 15.42 11.20
C LYS A 275 -8.31 14.64 9.89
N HIS A 276 -7.37 14.62 8.97
CA HIS A 276 -7.39 13.89 7.71
C HIS A 276 -5.97 13.45 7.35
N ALA A 277 -5.83 12.57 6.35
CA ALA A 277 -4.56 12.22 5.73
C ALA A 277 -4.65 12.27 4.19
N ALA A 278 -5.39 13.26 3.66
CA ALA A 278 -5.61 13.47 2.23
C ALA A 278 -4.44 14.26 1.62
N THR A 279 -3.28 13.62 1.56
CA THR A 279 -1.99 14.24 1.23
C THR A 279 -1.94 14.79 -0.19
N LEU A 280 -2.45 14.05 -1.17
CA LEU A 280 -2.49 14.53 -2.56
C LEU A 280 -3.59 15.55 -2.81
N SER A 281 -4.68 15.48 -2.05
CA SER A 281 -5.81 16.42 -2.21
C SER A 281 -5.48 17.83 -1.71
N VAL A 282 -4.77 17.98 -0.58
CA VAL A 282 -4.53 19.29 0.06
C VAL A 282 -3.08 19.57 0.45
N GLY A 283 -2.21 18.59 0.39
CA GLY A 283 -0.77 18.78 0.67
C GLY A 283 -0.05 19.52 -0.45
N LYS A 284 1.24 19.70 -0.28
CA LYS A 284 2.14 20.37 -1.23
C LYS A 284 3.43 19.57 -1.42
N PRO A 285 4.19 19.78 -2.51
CA PRO A 285 5.52 19.20 -2.66
C PRO A 285 6.43 19.55 -1.48
N GLY A 286 7.07 18.53 -0.91
CA GLY A 286 7.99 18.64 0.23
C GLY A 286 8.88 17.41 0.33
N GLU A 287 9.51 17.23 1.49
CA GLU A 287 10.45 16.11 1.73
C GLU A 287 10.09 15.38 3.02
N ILE A 288 10.03 14.05 2.95
CA ILE A 288 9.82 13.21 4.12
C ILE A 288 10.51 11.85 3.92
N HIS A 289 11.09 11.30 4.99
CA HIS A 289 11.70 9.96 4.99
C HIS A 289 12.64 9.70 3.81
N GLY A 290 13.47 10.71 3.45
CA GLY A 290 14.50 10.58 2.42
C GLY A 290 14.01 10.62 0.98
N MET A 291 12.79 11.07 0.74
CA MET A 291 12.21 11.23 -0.60
C MET A 291 11.49 12.57 -0.76
N LYS A 292 11.39 13.03 -2.00
CA LYS A 292 10.56 14.16 -2.41
C LYS A 292 9.18 13.67 -2.85
N CYS A 293 8.11 14.20 -2.26
CA CYS A 293 6.72 13.83 -2.56
C CYS A 293 5.75 14.93 -2.14
N TYR A 294 4.45 14.75 -2.34
CA TYR A 294 3.46 15.56 -1.64
C TYR A 294 3.45 15.22 -0.15
N VAL A 295 3.36 16.23 0.71
CA VAL A 295 3.41 16.11 2.17
C VAL A 295 2.37 17.02 2.81
N LEU A 296 1.79 16.56 3.91
CA LEU A 296 1.04 17.42 4.85
C LEU A 296 2.03 17.95 5.88
N GLU A 297 2.21 19.27 5.90
CA GLU A 297 3.19 19.95 6.75
C GLU A 297 2.53 21.03 7.62
N ASN A 298 3.08 21.20 8.81
CA ASN A 298 2.83 22.35 9.67
C ASN A 298 3.48 23.63 9.09
N ALA A 299 3.16 24.77 9.66
CA ALA A 299 3.73 26.05 9.23
C ALA A 299 5.25 26.16 9.39
N ASP A 300 5.83 25.35 10.28
CA ASP A 300 7.29 25.28 10.50
C ASP A 300 8.02 24.29 9.57
N GLY A 301 7.31 23.64 8.65
CA GLY A 301 7.84 22.64 7.72
C GLY A 301 7.99 21.24 8.29
N THR A 302 7.58 21.01 9.53
CA THR A 302 7.54 19.65 10.09
C THR A 302 6.32 18.87 9.56
N PRO A 303 6.39 17.53 9.43
CA PRO A 303 5.23 16.74 9.05
C PRO A 303 4.05 16.98 10.00
N ALA A 304 2.87 17.25 9.44
CA ALA A 304 1.66 17.49 10.22
C ALA A 304 1.15 16.22 10.88
N ALA A 305 0.41 16.37 11.98
CA ALA A 305 -0.43 15.30 12.49
C ALA A 305 -1.49 14.95 11.46
N VAL A 306 -1.84 13.67 11.37
CA VAL A 306 -2.84 13.14 10.44
C VAL A 306 -3.85 12.26 11.18
N HIS A 307 -4.98 12.00 10.55
CA HIS A 307 -5.99 11.10 11.07
C HIS A 307 -6.72 10.38 9.93
N SER A 308 -6.94 9.10 10.14
CA SER A 308 -7.88 8.27 9.39
C SER A 308 -8.51 7.25 10.33
N ILE A 309 -9.77 6.89 10.08
CA ILE A 309 -10.39 5.74 10.74
C ILE A 309 -9.63 4.43 10.46
N ALA A 310 -8.90 4.39 9.35
CA ALA A 310 -8.07 3.26 8.92
C ALA A 310 -6.60 3.54 9.21
N SER A 311 -6.03 2.90 10.23
CA SER A 311 -4.64 3.12 10.66
C SER A 311 -3.60 2.93 9.55
N GLY A 312 -3.87 2.07 8.56
CA GLY A 312 -2.99 1.84 7.41
C GLY A 312 -2.92 3.00 6.42
N LEU A 313 -3.76 4.04 6.57
CA LEU A 313 -3.76 5.25 5.76
C LEU A 313 -3.26 6.48 6.52
N ASP A 314 -2.92 6.36 7.81
CA ASP A 314 -2.41 7.43 8.65
C ASP A 314 -0.94 7.74 8.32
N TYR A 315 -0.72 8.49 7.24
CA TYR A 315 0.63 8.88 6.81
C TYR A 315 0.60 10.28 6.17
N PRO A 316 1.45 11.22 6.60
CA PRO A 316 1.45 12.59 6.10
C PRO A 316 2.16 12.78 4.75
N GLY A 317 2.72 11.72 4.19
CA GLY A 317 3.36 11.69 2.87
C GLY A 317 2.64 10.71 1.94
N VAL A 318 3.22 10.52 0.74
CA VAL A 318 2.71 9.57 -0.26
C VAL A 318 3.83 9.10 -1.16
N GLY A 319 3.66 7.98 -1.85
CA GLY A 319 4.64 7.50 -2.82
C GLY A 319 4.97 8.56 -3.89
N PRO A 320 6.26 8.72 -4.25
CA PRO A 320 6.70 9.76 -5.19
C PRO A 320 6.08 9.58 -6.58
N GLN A 321 5.84 8.34 -7.03
CA GLN A 321 5.16 8.10 -8.29
C GLN A 321 3.70 8.58 -8.26
N HIS A 322 3.00 8.48 -7.13
CA HIS A 322 1.66 9.06 -6.98
C HIS A 322 1.67 10.57 -7.13
N SER A 323 2.66 11.24 -6.53
CA SER A 323 2.85 12.68 -6.66
C SER A 323 3.04 13.09 -8.11
N TYR A 324 3.88 12.36 -8.84
CA TYR A 324 4.09 12.58 -10.26
C TYR A 324 2.83 12.33 -11.10
N LEU A 325 2.13 11.22 -10.86
CA LEU A 325 0.91 10.87 -11.60
C LEU A 325 -0.23 11.86 -11.38
N LYS A 326 -0.29 12.49 -10.20
CA LYS A 326 -1.19 13.62 -9.92
C LYS A 326 -0.84 14.82 -10.79
N ASP A 327 0.41 15.26 -10.79
CA ASP A 327 0.83 16.47 -11.49
C ASP A 327 0.63 16.40 -13.00
N ILE A 328 0.84 15.22 -13.58
CA ILE A 328 0.59 14.99 -15.02
C ILE A 328 -0.88 14.68 -15.34
N GLY A 329 -1.76 14.67 -14.34
CA GLY A 329 -3.20 14.41 -14.52
C GLY A 329 -3.54 12.98 -14.96
N ARG A 330 -2.67 11.98 -14.70
CA ARG A 330 -2.94 10.59 -15.09
C ARG A 330 -3.83 9.87 -14.08
N VAL A 331 -3.74 10.22 -12.83
CA VAL A 331 -4.56 9.68 -11.74
C VAL A 331 -5.32 10.83 -11.10
N ASP A 332 -6.63 10.68 -10.94
CA ASP A 332 -7.49 11.57 -10.16
C ASP A 332 -7.46 11.13 -8.69
N TYR A 333 -7.15 12.06 -7.78
CA TYR A 333 -7.13 11.78 -6.35
C TYR A 333 -8.30 12.46 -5.67
N GLN A 334 -9.12 11.66 -5.02
CA GLN A 334 -10.32 12.09 -4.34
C GLN A 334 -10.32 11.64 -2.89
N ALA A 335 -11.03 12.35 -2.05
CA ALA A 335 -11.10 12.06 -0.62
C ALA A 335 -12.49 11.53 -0.22
N VAL A 336 -12.48 10.65 0.80
CA VAL A 336 -13.67 10.03 1.41
C VAL A 336 -13.53 10.16 2.92
N ASP A 337 -14.60 10.58 3.59
CA ASP A 337 -14.62 10.77 5.05
C ASP A 337 -14.89 9.46 5.82
N ASP A 338 -14.72 9.52 7.15
CA ASP A 338 -14.91 8.39 8.04
C ASP A 338 -16.36 7.86 8.02
N ALA A 339 -17.36 8.71 7.85
CA ALA A 339 -18.77 8.31 7.83
C ALA A 339 -19.12 7.56 6.53
N GLU A 340 -18.65 8.05 5.37
CA GLU A 340 -18.77 7.36 4.09
C GLU A 340 -18.06 6.00 4.13
N THR A 341 -16.86 5.95 4.73
CA THR A 341 -16.06 4.73 4.89
C THR A 341 -16.79 3.68 5.72
N LEU A 342 -17.33 4.05 6.89
CA LEU A 342 -18.13 3.14 7.73
C LEU A 342 -19.39 2.65 7.03
N LYS A 343 -20.08 3.54 6.31
CA LYS A 343 -21.24 3.19 5.50
C LYS A 343 -20.88 2.15 4.43
N ALA A 344 -19.77 2.33 3.75
CA ALA A 344 -19.30 1.38 2.73
C ALA A 344 -18.90 0.03 3.33
N PHE A 345 -18.18 0.03 4.46
CA PHE A 345 -17.85 -1.16 5.24
C PHE A 345 -19.11 -1.99 5.55
N MET A 346 -20.13 -1.35 6.15
CA MET A 346 -21.37 -2.01 6.52
C MET A 346 -22.19 -2.45 5.32
N THR A 347 -22.22 -1.62 4.26
CA THR A 347 -23.00 -1.94 3.05
C THR A 347 -22.44 -3.16 2.33
N LEU A 348 -21.11 -3.18 2.07
CA LEU A 348 -20.47 -4.32 1.39
C LEU A 348 -20.61 -5.61 2.22
N SER A 349 -20.47 -5.50 3.54
CA SER A 349 -20.63 -6.63 4.44
C SER A 349 -22.04 -7.23 4.38
N ARG A 350 -23.07 -6.40 4.43
CA ARG A 350 -24.48 -6.85 4.46
C ARG A 350 -25.01 -7.26 3.09
N VAL A 351 -24.54 -6.63 2.03
CA VAL A 351 -25.05 -6.85 0.67
C VAL A 351 -24.33 -7.98 -0.03
N GLU A 352 -23.00 -8.05 0.09
CA GLU A 352 -22.17 -9.05 -0.62
C GLU A 352 -21.56 -10.10 0.32
N GLY A 353 -21.72 -9.99 1.64
CA GLY A 353 -21.11 -10.92 2.61
C GLY A 353 -19.57 -10.78 2.67
N ILE A 354 -19.04 -9.62 2.32
CA ILE A 354 -17.61 -9.34 2.31
C ILE A 354 -17.32 -8.25 3.34
N ILE A 355 -16.57 -8.56 4.39
CA ILE A 355 -16.13 -7.61 5.39
C ILE A 355 -14.78 -7.01 4.92
N PRO A 356 -14.77 -5.80 4.35
CA PRO A 356 -13.54 -5.17 3.85
C PRO A 356 -12.71 -4.58 4.99
N ALA A 357 -11.40 -4.45 4.82
CA ALA A 357 -10.62 -3.59 5.70
C ALA A 357 -11.12 -2.13 5.60
N LEU A 358 -11.00 -1.36 6.68
CA LEU A 358 -11.37 0.06 6.68
C LEU A 358 -10.58 0.84 5.61
N GLU A 359 -9.33 0.46 5.35
CA GLU A 359 -8.54 1.00 4.26
C GLU A 359 -9.26 0.83 2.92
N SER A 360 -9.63 -0.40 2.57
CA SER A 360 -10.30 -0.74 1.31
C SER A 360 -11.68 -0.09 1.20
N SER A 361 -12.35 0.11 2.34
CA SER A 361 -13.68 0.72 2.41
C SER A 361 -13.71 2.15 1.88
N HIS A 362 -12.60 2.89 1.89
CA HIS A 362 -12.50 4.20 1.25
C HIS A 362 -12.72 4.11 -0.27
N ALA A 363 -12.06 3.17 -0.94
CA ALA A 363 -12.24 2.97 -2.38
C ALA A 363 -13.65 2.44 -2.72
N VAL A 364 -14.22 1.58 -1.86
CA VAL A 364 -15.61 1.10 -2.01
C VAL A 364 -16.59 2.26 -1.82
N ALA A 365 -16.37 3.16 -0.85
CA ALA A 365 -17.20 4.34 -0.61
C ALA A 365 -17.22 5.29 -1.82
N TRP A 366 -16.04 5.56 -2.38
CA TRP A 366 -15.95 6.31 -3.64
C TRP A 366 -16.74 5.65 -4.76
N ALA A 367 -16.59 4.33 -4.94
CA ALA A 367 -17.32 3.60 -5.97
C ALA A 367 -18.84 3.65 -5.73
N MET A 368 -19.29 3.52 -4.48
CA MET A 368 -20.70 3.63 -4.10
C MET A 368 -21.28 5.03 -4.35
N ARG A 369 -20.49 6.08 -4.12
CA ARG A 369 -20.87 7.47 -4.39
C ARG A 369 -20.95 7.76 -5.88
N THR A 370 -20.04 7.17 -6.66
CA THR A 370 -19.88 7.47 -8.09
C THR A 370 -20.78 6.61 -8.99
N ALA A 371 -20.95 5.32 -8.67
CA ALA A 371 -21.69 4.39 -9.54
C ALA A 371 -23.09 4.86 -9.94
N PRO A 372 -23.93 5.44 -9.06
CA PRO A 372 -25.27 5.93 -9.44
C PRO A 372 -25.27 7.07 -10.47
N THR A 373 -24.15 7.77 -10.63
CA THR A 373 -24.01 8.89 -11.59
C THR A 373 -23.56 8.44 -12.97
N LEU A 374 -23.28 7.16 -13.15
CA LEU A 374 -22.75 6.57 -14.38
C LEU A 374 -23.75 5.60 -15.02
N GLY A 375 -23.58 5.32 -16.30
CA GLY A 375 -24.41 4.35 -17.03
C GLY A 375 -24.16 2.90 -16.58
N LYS A 376 -25.13 2.02 -16.78
CA LYS A 376 -25.07 0.59 -16.39
C LYS A 376 -24.03 -0.21 -17.16
N GLU A 377 -23.58 0.29 -18.30
CA GLU A 377 -22.52 -0.29 -19.15
C GLU A 377 -21.11 0.00 -18.65
N VAL A 378 -20.97 0.96 -17.73
CA VAL A 378 -19.70 1.38 -17.15
C VAL A 378 -19.28 0.38 -16.07
N ASN A 379 -17.99 0.03 -16.07
CA ASN A 379 -17.40 -0.90 -15.11
C ASN A 379 -16.37 -0.20 -14.24
N ILE A 380 -16.54 -0.28 -12.93
CA ILE A 380 -15.59 0.17 -11.92
C ILE A 380 -14.91 -1.04 -11.31
N LEU A 381 -13.59 -1.13 -11.43
CA LEU A 381 -12.77 -2.13 -10.75
C LEU A 381 -12.14 -1.52 -9.50
N VAL A 382 -12.51 -2.00 -8.33
CA VAL A 382 -11.95 -1.59 -7.04
C VAL A 382 -10.92 -2.60 -6.56
N ASN A 383 -9.74 -2.15 -6.17
CA ASN A 383 -8.77 -3.00 -5.47
C ASN A 383 -9.19 -3.16 -4.01
N LEU A 384 -9.78 -4.31 -3.67
CA LEU A 384 -10.15 -4.65 -2.30
C LEU A 384 -8.90 -5.17 -1.57
N SER A 385 -8.09 -4.23 -1.09
CA SER A 385 -6.70 -4.45 -0.69
C SER A 385 -6.50 -5.26 0.59
N GLY A 386 -7.57 -5.45 1.39
CA GLY A 386 -7.49 -6.23 2.62
C GLY A 386 -8.86 -6.56 3.22
N ARG A 387 -8.91 -7.58 4.09
CA ARG A 387 -10.09 -8.00 4.84
C ARG A 387 -10.20 -7.29 6.19
N GLY A 388 -11.43 -7.14 6.66
CA GLY A 388 -11.78 -6.35 7.84
C GLY A 388 -11.85 -7.10 9.15
N ASP A 389 -11.33 -8.33 9.25
CA ASP A 389 -11.35 -9.09 10.51
C ASP A 389 -10.69 -8.32 11.66
N LYS A 390 -9.63 -7.57 11.35
CA LYS A 390 -8.93 -6.72 12.32
C LYS A 390 -9.76 -5.53 12.79
N ASP A 391 -10.74 -5.09 11.99
CA ASP A 391 -11.52 -3.86 12.20
C ASP A 391 -12.88 -4.14 12.84
N ALA A 392 -13.31 -5.41 12.88
CA ALA A 392 -14.66 -5.81 13.27
C ALA A 392 -15.05 -5.31 14.67
N ASP A 393 -14.19 -5.52 15.67
CA ASP A 393 -14.44 -5.10 17.05
C ASP A 393 -14.49 -3.56 17.17
N TYR A 394 -13.59 -2.87 16.49
CA TYR A 394 -13.57 -1.41 16.46
C TYR A 394 -14.85 -0.84 15.83
N VAL A 395 -15.26 -1.37 14.67
CA VAL A 395 -16.48 -0.94 13.96
C VAL A 395 -17.72 -1.27 14.78
N ALA A 396 -17.81 -2.45 15.38
CA ALA A 396 -18.92 -2.85 16.24
C ALA A 396 -19.08 -1.88 17.42
N LYS A 397 -17.98 -1.60 18.13
CA LYS A 397 -17.97 -0.63 19.24
C LYS A 397 -18.39 0.77 18.78
N LYS A 398 -17.89 1.24 17.64
CA LYS A 398 -18.19 2.60 17.11
C LYS A 398 -19.64 2.75 16.67
N LEU A 399 -20.27 1.68 16.21
CA LEU A 399 -21.67 1.66 15.73
C LEU A 399 -22.67 1.13 16.77
N GLY A 400 -22.22 0.71 17.94
CA GLY A 400 -23.10 0.17 19.00
C GLY A 400 -23.76 -1.17 18.63
N LEU A 401 -23.07 -2.05 17.91
CA LEU A 401 -23.55 -3.36 17.49
C LEU A 401 -23.34 -4.41 18.57
#